data_84720b220c8305cd304bc797f8fd6261
#
_entry.id   84720b220c8305cd304bc797f8fd6261
#
_cell.length_a   1.000
_cell.length_b   1.000
_cell.length_c   1.000
_cell.angle_alpha   90.00
_cell.angle_beta   90.00
_cell.angle_gamma   90.00
#
_symmetry.space_group_name_H-M   'P 1'
#
loop_
_entity.id
_entity.type
_entity.pdbx_description
1 polymer ?
#
loop_
_entity_poly.entity_id
_entity_poly.type
_entity_poly.pdbx_seq_one_letter_code
_entity_poly.pdbx_strand_id
1 'polypeptide(L)'
;MRVWGLTGGIGMGKSTAARLFLARRIPVFDADAAVHALQARGGAAVRPIARAFPEAVQGGAVDRATLRRIALAEPAALALLERIIHPLVRRAEARFLQRARRHRSRLAVLDIPLLLETRRDTRGFDAILVVSAPASVQ
;
A
#
# COMPACT_ATOMS: atom_id res chain seq x y z
N MET A 1 18.09 4.55 11.28
CA MET A 1 16.63 4.31 11.40
C MET A 1 16.33 2.87 11.06
N ARG A 2 15.56 2.20 11.88
CA ARG A 2 15.07 0.85 11.59
C ARG A 2 13.78 0.94 10.79
N VAL A 3 13.56 -0.04 9.92
CA VAL A 3 12.34 -0.14 9.10
C VAL A 3 11.70 -1.50 9.36
N TRP A 4 10.47 -1.47 9.85
CA TRP A 4 9.69 -2.67 10.10
C TRP A 4 8.56 -2.78 9.09
N GLY A 5 8.29 -4.00 8.64
CA GLY A 5 7.09 -4.32 7.88
C GLY A 5 5.97 -4.75 8.82
N LEU A 6 4.76 -4.30 8.56
CA LEU A 6 3.56 -4.72 9.27
C LEU A 6 2.63 -5.38 8.28
N THR A 7 2.26 -6.60 8.53
CA THR A 7 1.36 -7.35 7.66
C THR A 7 0.35 -8.17 8.47
N GLY A 8 -0.67 -8.65 7.82
CA GLY A 8 -1.73 -9.44 8.44
C GLY A 8 -2.96 -9.46 7.58
N GLY A 9 -3.86 -10.39 7.87
CA GLY A 9 -5.15 -10.49 7.19
C GLY A 9 -6.14 -9.42 7.64
N ILE A 10 -7.18 -9.23 6.84
CA ILE A 10 -8.30 -8.35 7.21
C ILE A 10 -8.96 -8.89 8.49
N GLY A 11 -9.21 -8.00 9.45
CA GLY A 11 -9.83 -8.38 10.72
C GLY A 11 -8.89 -9.02 11.73
N MET A 12 -7.57 -9.06 11.46
CA MET A 12 -6.56 -9.64 12.34
C MET A 12 -5.91 -8.66 13.31
N GLY A 13 -6.45 -7.44 13.43
CA GLY A 13 -5.91 -6.45 14.36
C GLY A 13 -4.78 -5.59 13.80
N LYS A 14 -4.50 -5.66 12.50
CA LYS A 14 -3.43 -4.87 11.86
C LYS A 14 -3.65 -3.37 12.04
N SER A 15 -4.87 -2.89 11.87
CA SER A 15 -5.22 -1.47 12.07
C SER A 15 -4.98 -1.03 13.51
N THR A 16 -5.25 -1.89 14.48
CA THR A 16 -4.98 -1.61 15.89
C THR A 16 -3.49 -1.49 16.13
N ALA A 17 -2.69 -2.40 15.57
CA ALA A 17 -1.23 -2.35 15.68
C ALA A 17 -0.69 -1.04 15.07
N ALA A 18 -1.17 -0.65 13.89
CA ALA A 18 -0.77 0.60 13.25
C ALA A 18 -1.07 1.81 14.13
N ARG A 19 -2.25 1.85 14.76
CA ARG A 19 -2.63 2.94 15.67
C ARG A 19 -1.72 3.01 16.90
N LEU A 20 -1.29 1.85 17.43
CA LEU A 20 -0.37 1.82 18.56
C LEU A 20 0.99 2.43 18.21
N PHE A 21 1.50 2.16 17.02
CA PHE A 21 2.73 2.80 16.54
C PHE A 21 2.54 4.31 16.43
N LEU A 22 1.44 4.77 15.82
CA LEU A 22 1.15 6.21 15.67
C LEU A 22 0.99 6.90 17.02
N ALA A 23 0.37 6.24 18.00
CA ALA A 23 0.23 6.78 19.35
C ALA A 23 1.58 7.02 20.03
N ARG A 24 2.60 6.27 19.64
CA ARG A 24 3.97 6.43 20.12
C ARG A 24 4.83 7.33 19.24
N ARG A 25 4.20 8.08 18.32
CA ARG A 25 4.86 8.97 17.37
C ARG A 25 5.84 8.24 16.44
N ILE A 26 5.55 6.98 16.15
CA ILE A 26 6.29 6.21 15.17
C ILE A 26 5.56 6.36 13.83
N PRO A 27 6.23 6.88 12.78
CA PRO A 27 5.56 7.06 11.49
C PRO A 27 5.20 5.71 10.85
N VAL A 28 4.00 5.64 10.30
CA VAL A 28 3.47 4.46 9.61
C VAL A 28 3.08 4.84 8.19
N PHE A 29 3.59 4.08 7.22
CA PHE A 29 3.19 4.19 5.83
C PHE A 29 2.11 3.15 5.55
N ASP A 30 0.92 3.60 5.18
CA ASP A 30 -0.20 2.74 4.80
C ASP A 30 -0.23 2.63 3.28
N ALA A 31 0.13 1.46 2.75
CA ALA A 31 0.19 1.23 1.31
C ALA A 31 -1.19 1.32 0.65
N ASP A 32 -2.25 0.87 1.32
CA ASP A 32 -3.61 0.99 0.77
C ASP A 32 -4.04 2.45 0.66
N ALA A 33 -3.76 3.26 1.68
CA ALA A 33 -4.04 4.68 1.64
C ALA A 33 -3.23 5.38 0.53
N ALA A 34 -1.99 4.95 0.30
CA ALA A 34 -1.16 5.47 -0.78
C ALA A 34 -1.77 5.15 -2.15
N VAL A 35 -2.26 3.94 -2.36
CA VAL A 35 -2.96 3.57 -3.61
C VAL A 35 -4.21 4.42 -3.81
N HIS A 36 -5.01 4.62 -2.77
CA HIS A 36 -6.17 5.51 -2.84
C HIS A 36 -5.80 6.91 -3.26
N ALA A 37 -4.76 7.48 -2.69
CA ALA A 37 -4.29 8.82 -3.03
C ALA A 37 -3.78 8.91 -4.48
N LEU A 38 -3.09 7.88 -4.96
CA LEU A 38 -2.60 7.81 -6.33
C LEU A 38 -3.72 7.74 -7.36
N GLN A 39 -4.86 7.16 -7.00
CA GLN A 39 -6.03 6.99 -7.86
C GLN A 39 -7.04 8.14 -7.74
N ALA A 40 -6.90 8.99 -6.74
CA ALA A 40 -7.76 10.16 -6.57
C ALA A 40 -7.47 11.20 -7.64
N ARG A 41 -8.35 12.17 -7.77
CA ARG A 41 -8.21 13.27 -8.74
C ARG A 41 -6.86 13.97 -8.56
N GLY A 42 -6.11 14.08 -9.66
CA GLY A 42 -4.76 14.65 -9.64
C GLY A 42 -3.68 13.68 -9.19
N GLY A 43 -4.02 12.45 -8.81
CA GLY A 43 -3.05 11.43 -8.41
C GLY A 43 -2.21 10.91 -9.58
N ALA A 44 -1.00 10.47 -9.28
CA ALA A 44 -0.04 10.06 -10.30
C ALA A 44 -0.45 8.80 -11.09
N ALA A 45 -1.36 7.98 -10.56
CA ALA A 45 -1.84 6.78 -11.24
C ALA A 45 -2.95 7.06 -12.26
N VAL A 46 -3.60 8.21 -12.19
CA VAL A 46 -4.77 8.51 -13.03
C VAL A 46 -4.43 8.45 -14.51
N ARG A 47 -3.38 9.13 -14.96
CA ARG A 47 -2.98 9.15 -16.36
C ARG A 47 -2.57 7.78 -16.92
N PRO A 48 -1.67 7.03 -16.28
CA PRO A 48 -1.31 5.71 -16.79
C PRO A 48 -2.48 4.72 -16.77
N ILE A 49 -3.38 4.81 -15.77
CA ILE A 49 -4.60 3.98 -15.76
C ILE A 49 -5.54 4.38 -16.88
N ALA A 50 -5.70 5.68 -17.14
CA ALA A 50 -6.54 6.16 -18.26
C ALA A 50 -6.04 5.66 -19.62
N ARG A 51 -4.73 5.56 -19.81
CA ARG A 51 -4.14 5.03 -21.05
C ARG A 51 -4.42 3.55 -21.24
N ALA A 52 -4.29 2.76 -20.15
CA ALA A 52 -4.46 1.31 -20.20
C ALA A 52 -5.94 0.90 -20.09
N PHE A 53 -6.71 1.62 -19.30
CA PHE A 53 -8.12 1.32 -18.99
C PHE A 53 -8.96 2.60 -19.03
N PRO A 54 -9.26 3.12 -20.25
CA PRO A 54 -9.98 4.39 -20.38
C PRO A 54 -11.33 4.41 -19.65
N GLU A 55 -12.02 3.29 -19.61
CA GLU A 55 -13.32 3.16 -18.95
C GLU A 55 -13.26 3.36 -17.44
N ALA A 56 -12.09 3.14 -16.84
CA ALA A 56 -11.91 3.21 -15.41
C ALA A 56 -11.60 4.62 -14.89
N VAL A 57 -11.53 5.63 -15.78
CA VAL A 57 -11.25 7.01 -15.37
C VAL A 57 -12.40 7.91 -15.77
N GLN A 58 -12.95 8.62 -14.80
CA GLN A 58 -14.06 9.55 -14.99
C GLN A 58 -13.80 10.80 -14.15
N GLY A 59 -13.96 11.98 -14.80
CA GLY A 59 -13.79 13.25 -14.09
C GLY A 59 -12.40 13.48 -13.51
N GLY A 60 -11.36 12.90 -14.10
CA GLY A 60 -9.98 13.04 -13.63
C GLY A 60 -9.62 12.16 -12.44
N ALA A 61 -10.48 11.23 -12.08
CA ALA A 61 -10.24 10.28 -10.99
C ALA A 61 -10.51 8.85 -11.47
N VAL A 62 -9.85 7.88 -10.82
CA VAL A 62 -10.10 6.46 -11.10
C VAL A 62 -11.41 6.03 -10.45
N ASP A 63 -12.29 5.42 -11.24
CA ASP A 63 -13.44 4.68 -10.72
C ASP A 63 -12.96 3.32 -10.25
N ARG A 64 -12.78 3.17 -8.96
CA ARG A 64 -12.17 1.98 -8.36
C ARG A 64 -13.01 0.73 -8.58
N ALA A 65 -14.34 0.85 -8.56
CA ALA A 65 -15.23 -0.28 -8.79
C ALA A 65 -15.10 -0.81 -10.22
N THR A 66 -15.07 0.09 -11.21
CA THR A 66 -14.87 -0.26 -12.62
C THR A 66 -13.50 -0.90 -12.84
N LEU A 67 -12.44 -0.30 -12.28
CA LEU A 67 -11.08 -0.82 -12.41
C LEU A 67 -10.95 -2.21 -11.82
N ARG A 68 -11.53 -2.43 -10.64
CA ARG A 68 -11.54 -3.73 -9.97
C ARG A 68 -12.23 -4.80 -10.83
N ARG A 69 -13.37 -4.46 -11.42
CA ARG A 69 -14.10 -5.37 -12.30
C ARG A 69 -13.25 -5.77 -13.51
N ILE A 70 -12.60 -4.80 -14.15
CA ILE A 70 -11.73 -5.05 -15.31
C ILE A 70 -10.53 -5.92 -14.91
N ALA A 71 -9.88 -5.59 -13.81
CA ALA A 71 -8.69 -6.31 -13.33
C ALA A 71 -9.01 -7.75 -12.93
N LEU A 72 -10.18 -8.00 -12.34
CA LEU A 72 -10.58 -9.35 -11.93
C LEU A 72 -11.10 -10.20 -13.10
N ALA A 73 -11.49 -9.57 -14.22
CA ALA A 73 -12.01 -10.30 -15.38
C ALA A 73 -10.93 -11.04 -16.15
N GLU A 74 -9.69 -10.50 -16.18
CA GLU A 74 -8.59 -11.07 -16.94
C GLU A 74 -7.25 -10.97 -16.20
N PRO A 75 -6.48 -12.08 -16.12
CA PRO A 75 -5.16 -12.04 -15.49
C PRO A 75 -4.20 -11.05 -16.12
N ALA A 76 -4.26 -10.86 -17.44
CA ALA A 76 -3.42 -9.90 -18.15
C ALA A 76 -3.71 -8.46 -17.73
N ALA A 77 -4.97 -8.12 -17.48
CA ALA A 77 -5.37 -6.80 -17.00
C ALA A 77 -4.85 -6.55 -15.59
N LEU A 78 -4.97 -7.53 -14.71
CA LEU A 78 -4.43 -7.43 -13.34
C LEU A 78 -2.92 -7.24 -13.37
N ALA A 79 -2.19 -8.00 -14.19
CA ALA A 79 -0.75 -7.88 -14.32
C ALA A 79 -0.33 -6.51 -14.82
N LEU A 80 -1.07 -5.94 -15.78
CA LEU A 80 -0.80 -4.60 -16.30
C LEU A 80 -1.03 -3.54 -15.23
N LEU A 81 -2.14 -3.65 -14.49
CA LEU A 81 -2.44 -2.74 -13.39
C LEU A 81 -1.35 -2.77 -12.32
N GLU A 82 -0.90 -3.96 -11.93
CA GLU A 82 0.20 -4.10 -10.98
C GLU A 82 1.49 -3.43 -11.47
N ARG A 83 1.83 -3.57 -12.75
CA ARG A 83 3.00 -2.90 -13.33
C ARG A 83 2.90 -1.38 -13.31
N ILE A 84 1.69 -0.84 -13.40
CA ILE A 84 1.44 0.60 -13.30
C ILE A 84 1.57 1.08 -11.85
N ILE A 85 0.94 0.37 -10.93
CA ILE A 85 0.79 0.81 -9.53
C ILE A 85 2.07 0.59 -8.70
N HIS A 86 2.75 -0.55 -8.84
CA HIS A 86 3.89 -0.89 -7.99
C HIS A 86 5.00 0.16 -7.98
N PRO A 87 5.47 0.68 -9.13
CA PRO A 87 6.50 1.72 -9.11
C PRO A 87 6.06 3.00 -8.39
N LEU A 88 4.79 3.36 -8.53
CA LEU A 88 4.24 4.55 -7.90
C LEU A 88 4.15 4.42 -6.38
N VAL A 89 3.74 3.25 -5.90
CA VAL A 89 3.70 2.95 -4.46
C VAL A 89 5.12 2.96 -3.89
N ARG A 90 6.08 2.38 -4.58
CA ARG A 90 7.49 2.38 -4.14
C ARG A 90 8.06 3.78 -4.04
N ARG A 91 7.72 4.66 -4.96
CA ARG A 91 8.13 6.07 -4.87
C ARG A 91 7.50 6.78 -3.68
N ALA A 92 6.23 6.53 -3.42
CA ALA A 92 5.55 7.09 -2.26
C ALA A 92 6.18 6.59 -0.96
N GLU A 93 6.51 5.31 -0.89
CA GLU A 93 7.21 4.69 0.24
C GLU A 93 8.60 5.29 0.45
N ALA A 94 9.36 5.47 -0.63
CA ALA A 94 10.69 6.07 -0.54
C ALA A 94 10.64 7.50 0.00
N ARG A 95 9.66 8.29 -0.44
CA ARG A 95 9.44 9.65 0.07
C ARG A 95 9.07 9.64 1.55
N PHE A 96 8.22 8.70 1.95
CA PHE A 96 7.86 8.52 3.35
C PHE A 96 9.10 8.23 4.20
N LEU A 97 9.95 7.30 3.78
CA LEU A 97 11.17 6.96 4.51
C LEU A 97 12.14 8.13 4.57
N GLN A 98 12.27 8.92 3.50
CA GLN A 98 13.07 10.13 3.52
C GLN A 98 12.57 11.13 4.56
N ARG A 99 11.26 11.36 4.61
CA ARG A 99 10.67 12.26 5.62
C ARG A 99 10.94 11.77 7.03
N ALA A 100 10.76 10.47 7.26
CA ALA A 100 11.04 9.87 8.57
C ALA A 100 12.51 10.08 9.00
N ARG A 101 13.44 9.91 8.07
CA ARG A 101 14.87 10.18 8.34
C ARG A 101 15.15 11.63 8.66
N ARG A 102 14.53 12.56 7.92
CA ARG A 102 14.67 14.02 8.19
C ARG A 102 14.16 14.39 9.57
N HIS A 103 13.11 13.75 10.03
CA HIS A 103 12.56 13.95 11.37
C HIS A 103 13.31 13.15 12.44
N ARG A 104 14.40 12.49 12.08
CA ARG A 104 15.24 11.69 12.99
C ARG A 104 14.47 10.59 13.69
N SER A 105 13.50 10.02 13.02
CA SER A 105 12.76 8.86 13.53
C SER A 105 13.69 7.67 13.71
N ARG A 106 13.58 6.99 14.83
CA ARG A 106 14.37 5.78 15.10
C ARG A 106 13.79 4.54 14.45
N LEU A 107 12.50 4.58 14.18
CA LEU A 107 11.74 3.48 13.60
C LEU A 107 10.71 4.05 12.64
N ALA A 108 10.55 3.41 11.49
CA ALA A 108 9.44 3.63 10.58
C ALA A 108 8.77 2.29 10.27
N VAL A 109 7.46 2.30 10.13
CA VAL A 109 6.68 1.09 9.87
C VAL A 109 6.02 1.20 8.51
N LEU A 110 6.15 0.14 7.71
CA LEU A 110 5.48 0.02 6.43
C LEU A 110 4.34 -0.99 6.57
N ASP A 111 3.11 -0.48 6.56
CA ASP A 111 1.90 -1.30 6.60
C ASP A 111 1.57 -1.72 5.18
N ILE A 112 1.85 -2.97 4.86
CA ILE A 112 1.78 -3.53 3.51
C ILE A 112 0.78 -4.68 3.48
N PRO A 113 -0.16 -4.70 2.52
CA PRO A 113 -1.06 -5.84 2.36
C PRO A 113 -0.28 -7.13 2.08
N LEU A 114 -0.81 -8.24 2.57
CA LEU A 114 -0.23 -9.57 2.37
C LEU A 114 0.05 -9.85 0.89
N LEU A 115 -0.83 -9.40 0.01
CA LEU A 115 -0.71 -9.60 -1.43
C LEU A 115 0.51 -8.92 -2.04
N LEU A 116 0.91 -7.75 -1.55
CA LEU A 116 2.09 -7.03 -2.00
C LEU A 116 3.37 -7.61 -1.39
N GLU A 117 3.28 -8.18 -0.20
CA GLU A 117 4.41 -8.76 0.52
C GLU A 117 4.98 -9.99 -0.19
N THR A 118 4.13 -10.87 -0.72
CA THR A 118 4.57 -12.10 -1.38
C THR A 118 5.45 -11.87 -2.61
N ARG A 119 5.42 -10.67 -3.18
CA ARG A 119 6.21 -10.28 -4.36
C ARG A 119 7.33 -9.32 -4.03
N ARG A 120 7.55 -9.06 -2.75
CA ARG A 120 8.52 -8.08 -2.31
C ARG A 120 9.76 -8.75 -1.77
N ASP A 121 10.90 -8.13 -2.08
CA ASP A 121 12.16 -8.47 -1.44
C ASP A 121 12.13 -7.97 0.01
N THR A 122 12.25 -8.88 0.96
CA THR A 122 12.22 -8.58 2.39
C THR A 122 13.55 -8.07 2.94
N ARG A 123 14.60 -8.03 2.13
CA ARG A 123 15.95 -7.61 2.57
C ARG A 123 16.01 -6.17 3.07
N GLY A 124 15.07 -5.32 2.67
CA GLY A 124 15.00 -3.94 3.12
C GLY A 124 14.41 -3.74 4.50
N PHE A 125 13.91 -4.79 5.14
CA PHE A 125 13.29 -4.72 6.47
C PHE A 125 14.23 -5.23 7.55
N ASP A 126 14.30 -4.50 8.66
CA ASP A 126 15.00 -4.96 9.86
C ASP A 126 14.17 -6.02 10.62
N ALA A 127 12.83 -5.92 10.53
CA ALA A 127 11.92 -6.91 11.09
C ALA A 127 10.58 -6.87 10.34
N ILE A 128 9.86 -7.97 10.37
CA ILE A 128 8.50 -8.06 9.83
C ILE A 128 7.59 -8.54 10.96
N LEU A 129 6.58 -7.72 11.27
CA LEU A 129 5.58 -8.03 12.27
C LEU A 129 4.33 -8.57 11.57
N VAL A 130 3.99 -9.81 11.85
CA VAL A 130 2.78 -10.44 11.31
C VAL A 130 1.71 -10.43 12.39
N VAL A 131 0.60 -9.77 12.12
CA VAL A 131 -0.53 -9.74 13.04
C VAL A 131 -1.50 -10.83 12.64
N SER A 132 -1.81 -11.71 13.58
CA SER A 132 -2.76 -12.80 13.38
C SER A 132 -3.68 -12.89 14.59
N ALA A 133 -4.87 -13.42 14.38
CA ALA A 133 -5.82 -13.69 15.46
C ALA A 133 -6.03 -15.20 15.61
N PRO A 134 -6.28 -15.71 16.83
CA PRO A 134 -6.66 -17.11 17.00
C PRO A 134 -7.92 -17.45 16.18
N ALA A 135 -8.01 -18.68 15.69
CA ALA A 135 -9.14 -19.12 14.87
C ALA A 135 -10.50 -18.92 15.58
N SER A 136 -10.53 -18.99 16.90
CA SER A 136 -11.73 -18.76 17.71
C SER A 136 -12.22 -17.29 17.68
N VAL A 137 -11.42 -16.35 17.22
CA VAL A 137 -11.72 -14.91 17.17
C VAL A 137 -12.07 -14.44 15.75
N GLN A 138 -11.80 -15.28 14.79
CA GLN A 138 -12.04 -14.96 13.37
C GLN A 138 -13.51 -15.04 12.98
#